data_ddbff0e10daa7d23af44b9f86c121e98
#
_entry.id   ddbff0e10daa7d23af44b9f86c121e98
#
_cell.length_a   1.000
_cell.length_b   1.000
_cell.length_c   1.000
_cell.angle_alpha   90.00
_cell.angle_beta   90.00
_cell.angle_gamma   90.00
#
_symmetry.space_group_name_H-M   'P 1'
#
loop_
_entity.id
_entity.type
_entity.pdbx_description
1 polymer ?
#
loop_
_entity_poly.entity_id
_entity_poly.type
_entity_poly.pdbx_seq_one_letter_code
_entity_poly.pdbx_strand_id
1 'polypeptide(L)'
;VIFAPTRDLRRPHLWLLAGIGVIVVAYAFVLHEQLSDHPWVAPFQPIWKQASELLGVPIAPSASIVKNEAFFALGAPLANILAIILGITVGANRDRARRLLWVIAISGAAYALYGVLSFLIEPTMILWRDKQYYLGNVTGTFINRNTAAAYFGSCAVVWMLIILSKVRFRIPERHLVWRRLSRDLAEIPLRKLLPQLTGLLICLMAMFMTTSRAGVGLSLLAMIVSFTTFLRKDLPRRAGIWISLGAGFAIALGLLQLLGGRISSRFDSQGLVDEGRLEAWTSTLRIIGENPWFGTGMGTFQWAFPPYRSPNISIRGVWDAAHSTPLELVSEVGIPMALLVALAWAIMLLVLAKGVFRRRRDAIIPLAAAATATLSLLHSCLDFTLQVPGYSIPFFALFGAGLSQSFRSKEGRLAAEANFISRRSEGRPITADAASLDAEVH
;
A
#
# COMPACT_ATOMS: atom_id res chain seq x y z
N VAL A 1 17.07 6.49 -9.73
CA VAL A 1 17.83 5.57 -8.85
C VAL A 1 19.34 5.77 -9.03
N ILE A 2 19.86 5.84 -10.24
CA ILE A 2 21.31 5.98 -10.53
C ILE A 2 21.93 7.20 -9.83
N PHE A 3 21.22 8.31 -9.74
CA PHE A 3 21.67 9.56 -9.06
C PHE A 3 21.22 9.64 -7.59
N ALA A 4 20.65 8.58 -7.01
CA ALA A 4 20.23 8.59 -5.62
C ALA A 4 21.46 8.62 -4.69
N PRO A 5 21.43 9.45 -3.62
CA PRO A 5 22.56 9.56 -2.71
C PRO A 5 22.73 8.28 -1.89
N THR A 6 23.81 7.56 -2.13
CA THR A 6 24.12 6.28 -1.45
C THR A 6 24.89 6.43 -0.15
N ARG A 7 25.39 7.63 0.17
CA ARG A 7 26.23 7.91 1.36
C ARG A 7 25.57 7.57 2.68
N ASP A 8 24.23 7.62 2.74
CA ASP A 8 23.45 7.34 3.95
C ASP A 8 23.05 5.87 4.09
N LEU A 9 23.36 5.03 3.07
CA LEU A 9 23.05 3.60 3.10
C LEU A 9 23.96 2.90 4.13
N ARG A 10 23.34 1.98 4.90
CA ARG A 10 24.00 1.18 5.97
C ARG A 10 23.75 -0.30 5.72
N ARG A 11 24.46 -1.17 6.41
CA ARG A 11 24.30 -2.62 6.31
C ARG A 11 22.82 -3.10 6.27
N PRO A 12 21.89 -2.64 7.14
CA PRO A 12 20.51 -3.09 7.05
C PRO A 12 19.82 -2.70 5.73
N HIS A 13 20.13 -1.52 5.16
CA HIS A 13 19.60 -1.11 3.86
C HIS A 13 20.15 -2.00 2.74
N LEU A 14 21.43 -2.36 2.81
CA LEU A 14 22.05 -3.28 1.84
C LEU A 14 21.41 -4.68 1.91
N TRP A 15 21.07 -5.18 3.11
CA TRP A 15 20.33 -6.43 3.25
C TRP A 15 18.93 -6.38 2.64
N LEU A 16 18.22 -5.25 2.78
CA LEU A 16 16.94 -5.05 2.11
C LEU A 16 17.10 -5.08 0.58
N LEU A 17 18.10 -4.34 0.07
CA LEU A 17 18.38 -4.31 -1.37
C LEU A 17 18.81 -5.67 -1.89
N ALA A 18 19.62 -6.43 -1.14
CA ALA A 18 19.98 -7.80 -1.48
C ALA A 18 18.75 -8.72 -1.53
N GLY A 19 17.83 -8.60 -0.54
CA GLY A 19 16.57 -9.35 -0.54
C GLY A 19 15.71 -9.03 -1.78
N ILE A 20 15.61 -7.75 -2.15
CA ILE A 20 14.95 -7.36 -3.41
C ILE A 20 15.68 -7.96 -4.61
N GLY A 21 17.01 -7.98 -4.60
CA GLY A 21 17.82 -8.62 -5.64
C GLY A 21 17.50 -10.11 -5.83
N VAL A 22 17.29 -10.85 -4.72
CA VAL A 22 16.86 -12.25 -4.77
C VAL A 22 15.50 -12.39 -5.48
N ILE A 23 14.54 -11.52 -5.14
CA ILE A 23 13.22 -11.53 -5.80
C ILE A 23 13.36 -11.20 -7.29
N VAL A 24 14.19 -10.23 -7.65
CA VAL A 24 14.44 -9.86 -9.06
C VAL A 24 15.07 -11.02 -9.83
N VAL A 25 16.02 -11.73 -9.25
CA VAL A 25 16.65 -12.91 -9.90
C VAL A 25 15.64 -14.04 -10.08
N ALA A 26 14.84 -14.34 -9.04
CA ALA A 26 13.79 -15.36 -9.14
C ALA A 26 12.73 -14.98 -10.18
N TYR A 27 12.35 -13.72 -10.23
CA TYR A 27 11.42 -13.21 -11.23
C TYR A 27 12.01 -13.27 -12.66
N ALA A 28 13.27 -12.90 -12.82
CA ALA A 28 13.98 -13.03 -14.10
C ALA A 28 14.07 -14.48 -14.57
N PHE A 29 14.25 -15.44 -13.64
CA PHE A 29 14.19 -16.87 -13.95
C PHE A 29 12.78 -17.26 -14.49
N VAL A 30 11.69 -16.87 -13.80
CA VAL A 30 10.35 -17.16 -14.30
C VAL A 30 10.08 -16.52 -15.66
N LEU A 31 10.54 -15.29 -15.87
CA LEU A 31 10.43 -14.61 -17.18
C LEU A 31 11.24 -15.34 -18.26
N HIS A 32 12.43 -15.84 -17.93
CA HIS A 32 13.21 -16.65 -18.87
C HIS A 32 12.43 -17.89 -19.30
N GLU A 33 11.86 -18.62 -18.35
CA GLU A 33 11.06 -19.81 -18.62
C GLU A 33 9.83 -19.52 -19.51
N GLN A 34 9.18 -18.38 -19.29
CA GLN A 34 7.97 -18.00 -20.03
C GLN A 34 8.25 -17.38 -21.40
N LEU A 35 9.40 -16.75 -21.60
CA LEU A 35 9.76 -16.05 -22.84
C LEU A 35 10.66 -16.88 -23.76
N SER A 36 11.37 -17.89 -23.23
CA SER A 36 12.34 -18.69 -23.98
C SER A 36 11.65 -19.69 -24.91
N ASP A 37 12.17 -19.83 -26.12
CA ASP A 37 11.81 -20.93 -27.01
C ASP A 37 12.39 -22.29 -26.53
N HIS A 38 13.35 -22.25 -25.60
CA HIS A 38 14.00 -23.40 -24.96
C HIS A 38 14.04 -23.20 -23.44
N PRO A 39 12.89 -23.29 -22.74
CA PRO A 39 12.86 -23.18 -21.29
C PRO A 39 13.68 -24.29 -20.66
N TRP A 40 14.34 -24.01 -19.51
CA TRP A 40 15.20 -24.98 -18.84
C TRP A 40 14.39 -26.03 -18.07
N VAL A 41 13.28 -25.67 -17.49
CA VAL A 41 12.47 -26.51 -16.58
C VAL A 41 10.99 -26.45 -16.90
N ALA A 42 10.46 -25.30 -17.32
CA ALA A 42 9.02 -25.13 -17.54
C ALA A 42 8.50 -26.00 -18.69
N PRO A 43 7.40 -26.74 -18.50
CA PRO A 43 6.76 -27.46 -19.59
C PRO A 43 6.11 -26.47 -20.56
N PHE A 44 6.04 -26.87 -21.82
CA PHE A 44 5.26 -26.15 -22.82
C PHE A 44 3.75 -26.28 -22.56
N GLN A 45 3.02 -25.21 -22.78
CA GLN A 45 1.58 -25.21 -22.64
C GLN A 45 0.91 -26.12 -23.70
N PRO A 46 -0.02 -27.01 -23.31
CA PRO A 46 -0.69 -27.93 -24.22
C PRO A 46 -1.46 -27.25 -25.36
N ILE A 47 -1.90 -26.04 -25.16
CA ILE A 47 -2.64 -25.26 -26.16
C ILE A 47 -1.87 -25.10 -27.48
N TRP A 48 -0.54 -25.04 -27.44
CA TRP A 48 0.28 -24.91 -28.66
C TRP A 48 0.25 -26.14 -29.55
N LYS A 49 0.20 -27.33 -28.93
CA LYS A 49 0.04 -28.59 -29.66
C LYS A 49 -1.36 -28.66 -30.28
N GLN A 50 -2.41 -28.35 -29.52
CA GLN A 50 -3.80 -28.30 -30.01
C GLN A 50 -3.95 -27.30 -31.18
N ALA A 51 -3.34 -26.11 -31.04
CA ALA A 51 -3.38 -25.12 -32.13
C ALA A 51 -2.66 -25.61 -33.38
N SER A 52 -1.51 -26.31 -33.27
CA SER A 52 -0.81 -26.90 -34.42
C SER A 52 -1.65 -27.96 -35.12
N GLU A 53 -2.32 -28.82 -34.36
CA GLU A 53 -3.21 -29.88 -34.90
C GLU A 53 -4.42 -29.28 -35.61
N LEU A 54 -5.08 -28.27 -35.00
CA LEU A 54 -6.26 -27.63 -35.58
C LEU A 54 -5.97 -26.84 -36.86
N LEU A 55 -4.81 -26.15 -36.90
CA LEU A 55 -4.42 -25.31 -38.03
C LEU A 55 -3.67 -26.07 -39.12
N GLY A 56 -3.27 -27.32 -38.88
CA GLY A 56 -2.48 -28.13 -39.81
C GLY A 56 -1.09 -27.58 -40.13
N VAL A 57 -0.56 -26.69 -39.26
CA VAL A 57 0.78 -26.11 -39.42
C VAL A 57 1.56 -26.22 -38.11
N PRO A 58 2.90 -26.46 -38.16
CA PRO A 58 3.70 -26.51 -36.94
C PRO A 58 3.78 -25.12 -36.32
N ILE A 59 3.38 -25.03 -35.06
CA ILE A 59 3.50 -23.81 -34.25
C ILE A 59 4.56 -24.08 -33.18
N ALA A 60 5.57 -23.21 -33.11
CA ALA A 60 6.57 -23.31 -32.05
C ALA A 60 5.91 -23.20 -30.67
N PRO A 61 6.13 -24.16 -29.75
CA PRO A 61 5.52 -24.14 -28.43
C PRO A 61 6.10 -23.05 -27.54
N SER A 62 5.40 -22.74 -26.44
CA SER A 62 5.86 -21.82 -25.40
C SER A 62 5.38 -22.30 -24.02
N ALA A 63 6.10 -21.96 -22.97
CA ALA A 63 5.65 -22.18 -21.60
C ALA A 63 4.56 -21.20 -21.19
N SER A 64 4.40 -20.06 -21.88
CA SER A 64 3.28 -19.14 -21.75
C SER A 64 2.17 -19.46 -22.74
N ILE A 65 0.89 -19.23 -22.36
CA ILE A 65 -0.27 -19.37 -23.28
C ILE A 65 -0.30 -18.29 -24.35
N VAL A 66 0.35 -17.15 -24.11
CA VAL A 66 0.52 -16.06 -25.08
C VAL A 66 2.00 -15.73 -25.20
N LYS A 67 2.57 -15.91 -26.38
CA LYS A 67 3.99 -15.61 -26.62
C LYS A 67 4.27 -14.13 -26.42
N ASN A 68 5.41 -13.86 -25.80
CA ASN A 68 5.94 -12.52 -25.54
C ASN A 68 5.07 -11.61 -24.62
N GLU A 69 3.92 -12.06 -24.14
CA GLU A 69 3.08 -11.23 -23.27
C GLU A 69 3.80 -10.83 -21.99
N ALA A 70 4.58 -11.73 -21.39
CA ALA A 70 5.38 -11.46 -20.22
C ALA A 70 6.36 -10.28 -20.39
N PHE A 71 6.84 -10.04 -21.62
CA PHE A 71 7.67 -8.88 -21.93
C PHE A 71 6.86 -7.57 -21.90
N PHE A 72 5.65 -7.56 -22.45
CA PHE A 72 4.78 -6.38 -22.44
C PHE A 72 4.24 -6.08 -21.05
N ALA A 73 3.99 -7.11 -20.24
CA ALA A 73 3.52 -6.97 -18.86
C ALA A 73 4.62 -6.50 -17.86
N LEU A 74 5.90 -6.47 -18.27
CA LEU A 74 7.04 -6.18 -17.39
C LEU A 74 7.07 -4.77 -16.83
N GLY A 75 6.42 -3.81 -17.48
CA GLY A 75 6.54 -2.38 -17.15
C GLY A 75 6.14 -2.03 -15.72
N ALA A 76 4.99 -2.50 -15.27
CA ALA A 76 4.47 -2.20 -13.92
C ALA A 76 5.31 -2.85 -12.80
N PRO A 77 5.66 -4.15 -12.83
CA PRO A 77 6.56 -4.77 -11.86
C PRO A 77 7.92 -4.09 -11.77
N LEU A 78 8.53 -3.75 -12.90
CA LEU A 78 9.82 -3.05 -12.93
C LEU A 78 9.73 -1.66 -12.31
N ALA A 79 8.69 -0.89 -12.63
CA ALA A 79 8.45 0.42 -12.03
C ALA A 79 8.28 0.31 -10.50
N ASN A 80 7.57 -0.71 -10.02
CA ASN A 80 7.37 -0.96 -8.59
C ASN A 80 8.68 -1.33 -7.87
N ILE A 81 9.51 -2.18 -8.48
CA ILE A 81 10.85 -2.52 -7.97
C ILE A 81 11.74 -1.28 -7.91
N LEU A 82 11.76 -0.47 -8.95
CA LEU A 82 12.52 0.78 -8.97
C LEU A 82 12.01 1.79 -7.94
N ALA A 83 10.70 1.87 -7.74
CA ALA A 83 10.09 2.75 -6.74
C ALA A 83 10.46 2.36 -5.31
N ILE A 84 10.44 1.07 -4.97
CA ILE A 84 10.85 0.61 -3.62
C ILE A 84 12.35 0.84 -3.39
N ILE A 85 13.21 0.58 -4.37
CA ILE A 85 14.65 0.87 -4.31
C ILE A 85 14.89 2.37 -4.12
N LEU A 86 14.20 3.21 -4.89
CA LEU A 86 14.24 4.67 -4.73
C LEU A 86 13.80 5.07 -3.32
N GLY A 87 12.69 4.51 -2.84
CA GLY A 87 12.18 4.74 -1.50
C GLY A 87 13.19 4.38 -0.41
N ILE A 88 13.87 3.23 -0.52
CA ILE A 88 14.92 2.82 0.42
C ILE A 88 16.10 3.80 0.40
N THR A 89 16.57 4.19 -0.78
CA THR A 89 17.75 5.07 -0.93
C THR A 89 17.46 6.50 -0.47
N VAL A 90 16.33 7.07 -0.85
CA VAL A 90 15.87 8.40 -0.39
C VAL A 90 15.56 8.35 1.11
N GLY A 91 14.92 7.26 1.55
CA GLY A 91 14.52 7.03 2.93
C GLY A 91 15.67 6.82 3.90
N ALA A 92 16.89 6.51 3.44
CA ALA A 92 18.05 6.36 4.31
C ALA A 92 18.40 7.65 5.08
N ASN A 93 18.04 8.81 4.53
CA ASN A 93 18.13 10.09 5.21
C ASN A 93 16.74 10.56 5.70
N ARG A 94 16.65 10.96 6.97
CA ARG A 94 15.41 11.35 7.63
C ARG A 94 14.71 12.54 6.97
N ASP A 95 15.47 13.57 6.60
CA ASP A 95 14.89 14.79 6.04
C ASP A 95 14.39 14.57 4.61
N ARG A 96 15.09 13.75 3.83
CA ARG A 96 14.62 13.31 2.51
C ARG A 96 13.37 12.44 2.63
N ALA A 97 13.35 11.51 3.58
CA ALA A 97 12.16 10.69 3.85
C ALA A 97 10.93 11.51 4.25
N ARG A 98 11.14 12.57 5.05
CA ARG A 98 10.07 13.53 5.39
C ARG A 98 9.61 14.32 4.17
N ARG A 99 10.54 14.80 3.33
CA ARG A 99 10.19 15.48 2.07
C ARG A 99 9.37 14.57 1.15
N LEU A 100 9.78 13.30 0.99
CA LEU A 100 9.03 12.33 0.21
C LEU A 100 7.60 12.16 0.76
N LEU A 101 7.45 12.02 2.10
CA LEU A 101 6.14 11.93 2.74
C LEU A 101 5.25 13.16 2.41
N TRP A 102 5.84 14.37 2.46
CA TRP A 102 5.14 15.59 2.09
C TRP A 102 4.78 15.67 0.62
N VAL A 103 5.68 15.26 -0.27
CA VAL A 103 5.39 15.19 -1.72
C VAL A 103 4.21 14.27 -1.97
N ILE A 104 4.19 13.07 -1.38
CA ILE A 104 3.07 12.14 -1.52
C ILE A 104 1.77 12.73 -0.96
N ALA A 105 1.83 13.39 0.20
CA ALA A 105 0.66 14.02 0.79
C ALA A 105 0.08 15.14 -0.09
N ILE A 106 0.94 16.05 -0.57
CA ILE A 106 0.53 17.21 -1.37
C ILE A 106 0.03 16.75 -2.76
N SER A 107 0.76 15.86 -3.43
CA SER A 107 0.32 15.30 -4.72
C SER A 107 -1.00 14.54 -4.58
N GLY A 108 -1.17 13.78 -3.48
CA GLY A 108 -2.42 13.10 -3.19
C GLY A 108 -3.60 14.05 -2.99
N ALA A 109 -3.41 15.15 -2.26
CA ALA A 109 -4.45 16.17 -2.09
C ALA A 109 -4.76 16.90 -3.41
N ALA A 110 -3.75 17.20 -4.23
CA ALA A 110 -3.96 17.79 -5.56
C ALA A 110 -4.74 16.85 -6.48
N TYR A 111 -4.43 15.56 -6.46
CA TYR A 111 -5.18 14.53 -7.20
C TYR A 111 -6.62 14.39 -6.70
N ALA A 112 -6.82 14.41 -5.39
CA ALA A 112 -8.14 14.39 -4.78
C ALA A 112 -8.97 15.62 -5.18
N LEU A 113 -8.36 16.80 -5.12
CA LEU A 113 -8.99 18.07 -5.55
C LEU A 113 -9.36 18.00 -7.02
N TYR A 114 -8.43 17.59 -7.90
CA TYR A 114 -8.72 17.37 -9.30
C TYR A 114 -9.90 16.43 -9.49
N GLY A 115 -9.90 15.27 -8.79
CA GLY A 115 -10.98 14.28 -8.91
C GLY A 115 -12.35 14.83 -8.52
N VAL A 116 -12.41 15.63 -7.45
CA VAL A 116 -13.66 16.29 -7.01
C VAL A 116 -14.10 17.35 -8.01
N LEU A 117 -13.20 18.24 -8.42
CA LEU A 117 -13.53 19.32 -9.36
C LEU A 117 -13.94 18.78 -10.73
N SER A 118 -13.19 17.80 -11.28
CA SER A 118 -13.55 17.15 -12.53
C SER A 118 -14.94 16.52 -12.47
N PHE A 119 -15.28 15.86 -11.37
CA PHE A 119 -16.60 15.26 -11.19
C PHE A 119 -17.72 16.30 -11.08
N LEU A 120 -17.47 17.45 -10.47
CA LEU A 120 -18.47 18.51 -10.31
C LEU A 120 -18.69 19.32 -11.61
N ILE A 121 -17.63 19.50 -12.41
CA ILE A 121 -17.68 20.30 -13.64
C ILE A 121 -18.11 19.43 -14.82
N GLU A 122 -17.47 18.27 -15.01
CA GLU A 122 -17.69 17.39 -16.14
C GLU A 122 -17.54 15.92 -15.72
N PRO A 123 -18.59 15.30 -15.17
CA PRO A 123 -18.53 13.93 -14.60
C PRO A 123 -18.29 12.84 -15.65
N THR A 124 -18.51 13.15 -16.93
CA THR A 124 -18.37 12.23 -18.06
C THR A 124 -16.97 12.17 -18.64
N MET A 125 -16.05 13.06 -18.18
CA MET A 125 -14.70 13.14 -18.69
C MET A 125 -13.65 12.75 -17.64
N ILE A 126 -12.52 12.21 -18.11
CA ILE A 126 -11.27 12.08 -17.36
C ILE A 126 -10.19 12.79 -18.18
N LEU A 127 -9.69 13.93 -17.68
CA LEU A 127 -8.85 14.84 -18.44
C LEU A 127 -9.59 15.26 -19.75
N TRP A 128 -9.12 14.76 -20.89
CA TRP A 128 -9.67 15.02 -22.24
C TRP A 128 -10.28 13.80 -22.91
N ARG A 129 -10.57 12.73 -22.14
CA ARG A 129 -11.13 11.46 -22.64
C ARG A 129 -12.49 11.19 -22.01
N ASP A 130 -13.39 10.60 -22.79
CA ASP A 130 -14.69 10.14 -22.32
C ASP A 130 -14.51 9.04 -21.28
N LYS A 131 -15.22 9.18 -20.18
CA LYS A 131 -15.24 8.21 -19.10
C LYS A 131 -16.20 7.09 -19.45
N GLN A 132 -15.68 5.89 -19.64
CA GLN A 132 -16.46 4.73 -20.04
C GLN A 132 -17.17 4.04 -18.86
N TYR A 133 -16.59 4.13 -17.64
CA TYR A 133 -17.06 3.42 -16.45
C TYR A 133 -17.19 4.36 -15.27
N TYR A 134 -18.06 4.00 -14.33
CA TYR A 134 -18.22 4.73 -13.05
C TYR A 134 -18.58 6.22 -13.20
N LEU A 135 -19.47 6.55 -14.15
CA LEU A 135 -19.88 7.93 -14.48
C LEU A 135 -20.39 8.70 -13.24
N GLY A 136 -21.10 8.02 -12.33
CA GLY A 136 -21.65 8.61 -11.10
C GLY A 136 -20.69 8.69 -9.91
N ASN A 137 -19.36 8.48 -10.10
CA ASN A 137 -18.39 8.37 -9.02
C ASN A 137 -17.14 9.21 -9.29
N VAL A 138 -16.51 9.68 -8.22
CA VAL A 138 -15.17 10.28 -8.32
C VAL A 138 -14.15 9.16 -8.54
N THR A 139 -13.37 9.27 -9.60
CA THR A 139 -12.27 8.35 -9.90
C THR A 139 -10.91 9.05 -10.00
N GLY A 140 -10.90 10.40 -10.00
CA GLY A 140 -9.71 11.16 -10.37
C GLY A 140 -9.22 10.75 -11.76
N THR A 141 -7.93 10.53 -11.93
CA THR A 141 -7.36 10.01 -13.17
C THR A 141 -7.34 8.48 -13.22
N PHE A 142 -7.80 7.79 -12.16
CA PHE A 142 -7.97 6.35 -12.18
C PHE A 142 -9.25 5.98 -12.93
N ILE A 143 -9.24 4.93 -13.71
CA ILE A 143 -10.45 4.38 -14.33
C ILE A 143 -11.28 3.67 -13.26
N ASN A 144 -10.59 2.91 -12.37
CA ASN A 144 -11.23 2.13 -11.31
C ASN A 144 -11.47 2.99 -10.05
N ARG A 145 -12.76 3.10 -9.64
CA ARG A 145 -13.15 3.81 -8.42
C ARG A 145 -12.59 3.18 -7.13
N ASN A 146 -12.34 1.86 -7.12
CA ASN A 146 -11.83 1.15 -5.95
C ASN A 146 -10.35 1.51 -5.72
N THR A 147 -9.56 1.56 -6.79
CA THR A 147 -8.19 2.06 -6.76
C THR A 147 -8.13 3.52 -6.33
N ALA A 148 -9.03 4.37 -6.85
CA ALA A 148 -9.15 5.77 -6.44
C ALA A 148 -9.42 5.90 -4.93
N ALA A 149 -10.35 5.09 -4.39
CA ALA A 149 -10.67 5.07 -2.96
C ALA A 149 -9.47 4.68 -2.10
N ALA A 150 -8.75 3.62 -2.48
CA ALA A 150 -7.54 3.20 -1.77
C ALA A 150 -6.44 4.26 -1.83
N TYR A 151 -6.28 4.96 -2.98
CA TYR A 151 -5.33 6.05 -3.13
C TYR A 151 -5.65 7.24 -2.24
N PHE A 152 -6.87 7.77 -2.32
CA PHE A 152 -7.29 8.91 -1.50
C PHE A 152 -7.29 8.55 -0.01
N GLY A 153 -7.69 7.33 0.34
CA GLY A 153 -7.62 6.81 1.70
C GLY A 153 -6.19 6.70 2.24
N SER A 154 -5.25 6.21 1.43
CA SER A 154 -3.83 6.19 1.77
C SER A 154 -3.29 7.60 2.01
N CYS A 155 -3.65 8.57 1.16
CA CYS A 155 -3.28 9.97 1.34
C CYS A 155 -3.93 10.59 2.60
N ALA A 156 -5.17 10.24 2.91
CA ALA A 156 -5.85 10.67 4.14
C ALA A 156 -5.14 10.13 5.39
N VAL A 157 -4.70 8.86 5.41
CA VAL A 157 -3.86 8.29 6.48
C VAL A 157 -2.57 9.11 6.65
N VAL A 158 -1.89 9.43 5.56
CA VAL A 158 -0.64 10.23 5.59
C VAL A 158 -0.91 11.62 6.15
N TRP A 159 -1.94 12.33 5.69
CA TRP A 159 -2.32 13.66 6.22
C TRP A 159 -2.67 13.62 7.71
N MET A 160 -3.47 12.63 8.12
CA MET A 160 -3.80 12.44 9.54
C MET A 160 -2.54 12.27 10.39
N LEU A 161 -1.60 11.43 9.96
CA LEU A 161 -0.35 11.21 10.69
C LEU A 161 0.53 12.46 10.73
N ILE A 162 0.58 13.25 9.67
CA ILE A 162 1.27 14.56 9.65
C ILE A 162 0.65 15.51 10.68
N ILE A 163 -0.68 15.61 10.73
CA ILE A 163 -1.40 16.43 11.72
C ILE A 163 -1.07 15.96 13.14
N LEU A 164 -1.23 14.66 13.42
CA LEU A 164 -0.96 14.08 14.72
C LEU A 164 0.48 14.33 15.17
N SER A 165 1.45 14.16 14.26
CA SER A 165 2.85 14.44 14.55
C SER A 165 3.09 15.91 14.91
N LYS A 166 2.45 16.84 14.18
CA LYS A 166 2.59 18.29 14.39
C LYS A 166 1.92 18.73 15.70
N VAL A 167 0.76 18.15 16.03
CA VAL A 167 0.05 18.37 17.29
C VAL A 167 0.89 17.80 18.44
N ARG A 168 1.30 16.54 18.34
CA ARG A 168 2.05 15.84 19.40
C ARG A 168 3.38 16.52 19.74
N PHE A 169 4.06 17.07 18.72
CA PHE A 169 5.33 17.79 18.93
C PHE A 169 5.18 19.05 19.79
N ARG A 170 3.98 19.63 19.86
CA ARG A 170 3.70 20.86 20.61
C ARG A 170 3.23 20.61 22.04
N ILE A 171 2.79 19.39 22.34
CA ILE A 171 2.38 19.02 23.70
C ILE A 171 3.63 18.56 24.44
N PRO A 172 4.11 19.32 25.46
CA PRO A 172 5.39 19.06 26.12
C PRO A 172 5.35 17.84 27.04
N GLU A 173 4.18 17.42 27.51
CA GLU A 173 4.00 16.35 28.47
C GLU A 173 4.23 14.95 27.88
N ARG A 174 4.80 14.03 28.68
CA ARG A 174 5.03 12.63 28.29
C ARG A 174 3.75 11.83 28.08
N HIS A 175 2.69 12.19 28.81
CA HIS A 175 1.38 11.53 28.76
C HIS A 175 0.31 12.56 28.46
N LEU A 176 -0.65 12.18 27.60
CA LEU A 176 -1.84 12.98 27.34
C LEU A 176 -2.72 12.99 28.59
N VAL A 177 -2.81 14.13 29.25
CA VAL A 177 -3.74 14.34 30.36
C VAL A 177 -5.02 14.89 29.80
N TRP A 178 -6.09 14.07 29.76
CA TRP A 178 -7.38 14.41 29.14
C TRP A 178 -7.96 15.75 29.62
N ARG A 179 -7.77 16.08 30.91
CA ARG A 179 -8.24 17.37 31.47
C ARG A 179 -7.51 18.59 30.89
N ARG A 180 -6.31 18.42 30.36
CA ARG A 180 -5.49 19.51 29.78
C ARG A 180 -5.50 19.48 28.25
N LEU A 181 -5.87 18.35 27.65
CA LEU A 181 -5.83 18.15 26.21
C LEU A 181 -6.62 19.23 25.45
N SER A 182 -7.80 19.59 25.93
CA SER A 182 -8.63 20.64 25.30
C SER A 182 -7.91 22.00 25.34
N ARG A 183 -7.25 22.33 26.46
CA ARG A 183 -6.47 23.57 26.57
C ARG A 183 -5.24 23.55 25.67
N ASP A 184 -4.46 22.44 25.68
CA ASP A 184 -3.27 22.30 24.87
C ASP A 184 -3.59 22.34 23.35
N LEU A 185 -4.73 21.77 22.97
CA LEU A 185 -5.23 21.86 21.60
C LEU A 185 -5.68 23.29 21.22
N ALA A 186 -6.33 24.01 22.16
CA ALA A 186 -6.76 25.39 21.95
C ALA A 186 -5.58 26.37 21.78
N GLU A 187 -4.43 26.08 22.42
CA GLU A 187 -3.21 26.86 22.27
C GLU A 187 -2.51 26.68 20.91
N ILE A 188 -2.87 25.63 20.16
CA ILE A 188 -2.31 25.43 18.82
C ILE A 188 -3.01 26.37 17.83
N PRO A 189 -2.29 27.34 17.22
CA PRO A 189 -2.93 28.24 16.27
C PRO A 189 -3.50 27.48 15.08
N LEU A 190 -4.83 27.46 14.95
CA LEU A 190 -5.56 26.72 13.90
C LEU A 190 -5.00 27.04 12.49
N ARG A 191 -4.63 28.31 12.24
CA ARG A 191 -4.01 28.76 10.99
C ARG A 191 -2.76 27.94 10.59
N LYS A 192 -2.04 27.38 11.56
CA LYS A 192 -0.83 26.56 11.30
C LYS A 192 -1.17 25.08 10.96
N LEU A 193 -2.38 24.64 11.28
CA LEU A 193 -2.90 23.30 10.93
C LEU A 193 -3.81 23.33 9.69
N LEU A 194 -4.32 24.51 9.35
CA LEU A 194 -5.33 24.66 8.29
C LEU A 194 -4.92 23.96 6.96
N PRO A 195 -3.70 24.13 6.42
CA PRO A 195 -3.33 23.46 5.17
C PRO A 195 -3.37 21.94 5.26
N GLN A 196 -2.98 21.37 6.42
CA GLN A 196 -3.01 19.92 6.62
C GLN A 196 -4.44 19.39 6.80
N LEU A 197 -5.27 20.14 7.51
CA LEU A 197 -6.69 19.82 7.68
C LEU A 197 -7.43 19.89 6.34
N THR A 198 -7.14 20.91 5.53
CA THR A 198 -7.69 21.02 4.16
C THR A 198 -7.26 19.84 3.30
N GLY A 199 -5.97 19.47 3.30
CA GLY A 199 -5.49 18.29 2.58
C GLY A 199 -6.16 16.99 3.02
N LEU A 200 -6.33 16.80 4.33
CA LEU A 200 -7.07 15.65 4.88
C LEU A 200 -8.54 15.66 4.41
N LEU A 201 -9.22 16.80 4.54
CA LEU A 201 -10.64 16.93 4.19
C LEU A 201 -10.88 16.66 2.70
N ILE A 202 -10.05 17.21 1.82
CA ILE A 202 -10.15 16.98 0.38
C ILE A 202 -9.97 15.50 0.05
N CYS A 203 -8.96 14.83 0.65
CA CYS A 203 -8.74 13.40 0.45
C CYS A 203 -9.92 12.56 0.97
N LEU A 204 -10.47 12.87 2.14
CA LEU A 204 -11.65 12.20 2.68
C LEU A 204 -12.87 12.40 1.79
N MET A 205 -13.14 13.63 1.37
CA MET A 205 -14.25 13.93 0.48
C MET A 205 -14.14 13.16 -0.84
N ALA A 206 -12.98 13.20 -1.50
CA ALA A 206 -12.74 12.44 -2.72
C ALA A 206 -12.92 10.93 -2.49
N MET A 207 -12.39 10.39 -1.39
CA MET A 207 -12.52 8.97 -1.02
C MET A 207 -14.00 8.55 -0.89
N PHE A 208 -14.80 9.32 -0.15
CA PHE A 208 -16.23 9.00 0.01
C PHE A 208 -17.01 9.13 -1.31
N MET A 209 -16.68 10.12 -2.14
CA MET A 209 -17.31 10.33 -3.45
C MET A 209 -16.97 9.23 -4.47
N THR A 210 -15.98 8.36 -4.21
CA THR A 210 -15.74 7.16 -5.04
C THR A 210 -16.85 6.11 -4.88
N THR A 211 -17.58 6.13 -3.78
CA THR A 211 -18.59 5.13 -3.37
C THR A 211 -18.08 3.68 -3.33
N SER A 212 -16.77 3.48 -3.14
CA SER A 212 -16.16 2.16 -2.99
C SER A 212 -16.31 1.66 -1.55
N ARG A 213 -17.10 0.61 -1.35
CA ARG A 213 -17.35 0.03 -0.01
C ARG A 213 -16.05 -0.46 0.64
N ALA A 214 -15.30 -1.31 -0.06
CA ALA A 214 -14.04 -1.86 0.43
C ALA A 214 -12.97 -0.78 0.62
N GLY A 215 -12.79 0.10 -0.37
CA GLY A 215 -11.79 1.16 -0.31
C GLY A 215 -12.01 2.12 0.85
N VAL A 216 -13.26 2.58 1.07
CA VAL A 216 -13.60 3.45 2.20
C VAL A 216 -13.47 2.71 3.52
N GLY A 217 -14.04 1.51 3.65
CA GLY A 217 -14.00 0.74 4.90
C GLY A 217 -12.58 0.41 5.35
N LEU A 218 -11.73 -0.09 4.45
CA LEU A 218 -10.33 -0.41 4.75
C LEU A 218 -9.51 0.86 5.05
N SER A 219 -9.80 1.98 4.39
CA SER A 219 -9.13 3.26 4.66
C SER A 219 -9.47 3.80 6.05
N LEU A 220 -10.74 3.76 6.44
CA LEU A 220 -11.16 4.12 7.80
C LEU A 220 -10.54 3.21 8.85
N LEU A 221 -10.49 1.89 8.59
CA LEU A 221 -9.81 0.95 9.47
C LEU A 221 -8.32 1.27 9.61
N ALA A 222 -7.63 1.55 8.49
CA ALA A 222 -6.22 1.95 8.50
C ALA A 222 -6.00 3.25 9.27
N MET A 223 -6.90 4.23 9.17
CA MET A 223 -6.88 5.47 9.95
C MET A 223 -7.03 5.19 11.44
N ILE A 224 -8.02 4.39 11.86
CA ILE A 224 -8.26 4.03 13.26
C ILE A 224 -7.04 3.34 13.87
N VAL A 225 -6.52 2.30 13.17
CA VAL A 225 -5.36 1.54 13.63
C VAL A 225 -4.12 2.43 13.72
N SER A 226 -3.90 3.30 12.74
CA SER A 226 -2.77 4.23 12.72
C SER A 226 -2.87 5.27 13.82
N PHE A 227 -4.04 5.84 14.05
CA PHE A 227 -4.31 6.78 15.13
C PHE A 227 -4.01 6.15 16.50
N THR A 228 -4.58 4.98 16.76
CA THR A 228 -4.36 4.24 18.00
C THR A 228 -2.89 3.87 18.18
N THR A 229 -2.24 3.38 17.11
CA THR A 229 -0.84 3.00 17.15
C THR A 229 0.06 4.20 17.39
N PHE A 230 -0.24 5.36 16.82
CA PHE A 230 0.52 6.59 17.03
C PHE A 230 0.45 7.04 18.50
N LEU A 231 -0.75 7.03 19.09
CA LEU A 231 -0.99 7.50 20.46
C LEU A 231 -0.74 6.46 21.55
N ARG A 232 -0.47 5.19 21.20
CA ARG A 232 -0.37 4.07 22.16
C ARG A 232 0.54 4.28 23.37
N LYS A 233 1.56 5.13 23.23
CA LYS A 233 2.51 5.43 24.29
C LYS A 233 2.13 6.64 25.14
N ASP A 234 1.16 7.40 24.67
CA ASP A 234 0.63 8.59 25.30
C ASP A 234 -0.65 8.29 26.08
N LEU A 235 -1.29 7.16 25.81
CA LEU A 235 -2.53 6.72 26.44
C LEU A 235 -2.25 5.85 27.68
N PRO A 236 -3.09 5.97 28.75
CA PRO A 236 -2.99 5.08 29.89
C PRO A 236 -3.26 3.65 29.43
N ARG A 237 -2.32 2.78 29.72
CA ARG A 237 -2.25 1.34 29.38
C ARG A 237 -3.50 0.75 28.63
N ARG A 238 -4.01 -0.45 29.04
CA ARG A 238 -5.04 -1.17 28.28
C ARG A 238 -6.34 -0.37 28.03
N ALA A 239 -6.82 0.38 29.00
CA ALA A 239 -8.06 1.16 28.87
C ALA A 239 -7.93 2.25 27.79
N GLY A 240 -6.80 2.94 27.71
CA GLY A 240 -6.57 4.00 26.73
C GLY A 240 -6.57 3.49 25.28
N ILE A 241 -6.11 2.27 25.04
CA ILE A 241 -6.16 1.67 23.69
C ILE A 241 -7.60 1.42 23.27
N TRP A 242 -8.44 0.86 24.15
CA TRP A 242 -9.85 0.60 23.86
C TRP A 242 -10.66 1.90 23.69
N ILE A 243 -10.36 2.92 24.50
CA ILE A 243 -10.97 4.24 24.34
C ILE A 243 -10.56 4.86 22.99
N SER A 244 -9.29 4.75 22.58
CA SER A 244 -8.82 5.27 21.30
C SER A 244 -9.46 4.53 20.11
N LEU A 245 -9.57 3.22 20.18
CA LEU A 245 -10.27 2.41 19.16
C LEU A 245 -11.75 2.78 19.08
N GLY A 246 -12.42 2.89 20.22
CA GLY A 246 -13.83 3.26 20.29
C GLY A 246 -14.09 4.68 19.77
N ALA A 247 -13.26 5.66 20.14
CA ALA A 247 -13.33 7.01 19.61
C ALA A 247 -13.07 7.06 18.10
N GLY A 248 -12.04 6.36 17.63
CA GLY A 248 -11.76 6.25 16.19
C GLY A 248 -12.91 5.61 15.42
N PHE A 249 -13.50 4.56 15.97
CA PHE A 249 -14.68 3.92 15.37
C PHE A 249 -15.91 4.84 15.35
N ALA A 250 -16.18 5.56 16.43
CA ALA A 250 -17.28 6.53 16.49
C ALA A 250 -17.11 7.67 15.48
N ILE A 251 -15.87 8.19 15.31
CA ILE A 251 -15.54 9.19 14.29
C ILE A 251 -15.75 8.61 12.89
N ALA A 252 -15.31 7.38 12.65
CA ALA A 252 -15.48 6.72 11.35
C ALA A 252 -16.96 6.51 11.01
N LEU A 253 -17.77 6.09 11.99
CA LEU A 253 -19.23 5.99 11.82
C LEU A 253 -19.87 7.36 11.55
N GLY A 254 -19.48 8.41 12.28
CA GLY A 254 -19.94 9.77 12.04
C GLY A 254 -19.60 10.25 10.62
N LEU A 255 -18.37 10.03 10.17
CA LEU A 255 -17.95 10.33 8.79
C LEU A 255 -18.75 9.53 7.76
N LEU A 256 -18.98 8.25 8.02
CA LEU A 256 -19.79 7.40 7.15
C LEU A 256 -21.25 7.87 7.07
N GLN A 257 -21.84 8.30 8.17
CA GLN A 257 -23.19 8.87 8.18
C GLN A 257 -23.28 10.21 7.45
N LEU A 258 -22.32 11.10 7.68
CA LEU A 258 -22.32 12.44 7.09
C LEU A 258 -21.98 12.45 5.59
N LEU A 259 -21.03 11.62 5.17
CA LEU A 259 -20.47 11.64 3.82
C LEU A 259 -20.81 10.38 3.01
N GLY A 260 -21.32 9.33 3.66
CA GLY A 260 -21.46 7.99 3.10
C GLY A 260 -22.85 7.64 2.56
N GLY A 261 -23.80 8.57 2.40
CA GLY A 261 -25.19 8.25 2.07
C GLY A 261 -25.36 7.34 0.84
N ARG A 262 -24.59 7.56 -0.24
CA ARG A 262 -24.58 6.68 -1.41
C ARG A 262 -23.91 5.32 -1.17
N ILE A 263 -22.98 5.24 -0.21
CA ILE A 263 -22.32 3.99 0.18
C ILE A 263 -23.31 3.14 0.96
N SER A 264 -24.05 3.74 1.90
CA SER A 264 -25.09 3.05 2.68
C SER A 264 -26.16 2.42 1.79
N SER A 265 -26.70 3.17 0.83
CA SER A 265 -27.70 2.63 -0.11
C SER A 265 -27.18 1.46 -0.96
N ARG A 266 -25.86 1.39 -1.22
CA ARG A 266 -25.25 0.27 -1.93
C ARG A 266 -25.02 -0.96 -1.06
N PHE A 267 -24.79 -0.81 0.24
CA PHE A 267 -24.81 -1.94 1.17
C PHE A 267 -26.19 -2.57 1.24
N ASP A 268 -27.24 -1.73 1.26
CA ASP A 268 -28.62 -2.21 1.31
C ASP A 268 -29.05 -2.92 0.02
N SER A 269 -28.58 -2.45 -1.16
CA SER A 269 -29.01 -2.97 -2.47
C SER A 269 -28.15 -4.11 -3.01
N GLN A 270 -26.85 -4.17 -2.69
CA GLN A 270 -25.90 -5.12 -3.28
C GLN A 270 -25.23 -6.07 -2.26
N GLY A 271 -25.56 -5.94 -0.97
CA GLY A 271 -24.99 -6.73 0.10
C GLY A 271 -23.48 -6.48 0.32
N LEU A 272 -22.87 -7.31 1.16
CA LEU A 272 -21.43 -7.26 1.46
C LEU A 272 -20.58 -8.00 0.43
N VAL A 273 -21.15 -8.98 -0.24
CA VAL A 273 -20.46 -9.93 -1.13
C VAL A 273 -20.80 -9.61 -2.59
N ASP A 274 -19.79 -9.63 -3.43
CA ASP A 274 -19.89 -9.53 -4.88
C ASP A 274 -19.80 -10.94 -5.48
N GLU A 275 -20.95 -11.52 -5.81
CA GLU A 275 -21.04 -12.89 -6.33
C GLU A 275 -20.20 -13.10 -7.59
N GLY A 276 -20.15 -12.11 -8.48
CA GLY A 276 -19.33 -12.18 -9.69
C GLY A 276 -17.84 -12.33 -9.38
N ARG A 277 -17.35 -11.70 -8.30
CA ARG A 277 -15.96 -11.86 -7.87
C ARG A 277 -15.69 -13.24 -7.27
N LEU A 278 -16.60 -13.77 -6.47
CA LEU A 278 -16.44 -15.13 -5.92
C LEU A 278 -16.34 -16.17 -7.03
N GLU A 279 -17.19 -16.06 -8.03
CA GLU A 279 -17.16 -16.93 -9.20
C GLU A 279 -15.84 -16.76 -9.99
N ALA A 280 -15.37 -15.53 -10.17
CA ALA A 280 -14.09 -15.26 -10.83
C ALA A 280 -12.91 -15.85 -10.03
N TRP A 281 -12.93 -15.75 -8.70
CA TRP A 281 -11.90 -16.36 -7.84
C TRP A 281 -11.91 -17.88 -7.92
N THR A 282 -13.11 -18.50 -7.91
CA THR A 282 -13.26 -19.95 -8.08
C THR A 282 -12.71 -20.40 -9.43
N SER A 283 -13.00 -19.66 -10.50
CA SER A 283 -12.45 -19.93 -11.83
C SER A 283 -10.92 -19.77 -11.85
N THR A 284 -10.40 -18.73 -11.21
CA THR A 284 -8.95 -18.51 -11.11
C THR A 284 -8.25 -19.62 -10.34
N LEU A 285 -8.86 -20.15 -9.28
CA LEU A 285 -8.31 -21.30 -8.54
C LEU A 285 -8.21 -22.56 -9.42
N ARG A 286 -9.11 -22.75 -10.38
CA ARG A 286 -8.99 -23.87 -11.36
C ARG A 286 -7.80 -23.65 -12.29
N ILE A 287 -7.60 -22.41 -12.80
CA ILE A 287 -6.42 -22.06 -13.60
C ILE A 287 -5.14 -22.39 -12.85
N ILE A 288 -5.07 -22.01 -11.57
CA ILE A 288 -3.90 -22.28 -10.68
C ILE A 288 -3.71 -23.79 -10.50
N GLY A 289 -4.78 -24.56 -10.31
CA GLY A 289 -4.72 -26.01 -10.13
C GLY A 289 -4.14 -26.74 -11.33
N GLU A 290 -4.39 -26.24 -12.55
CA GLU A 290 -3.86 -26.81 -13.79
C GLU A 290 -2.44 -26.29 -14.13
N ASN A 291 -2.06 -25.11 -13.63
CA ASN A 291 -0.78 -24.46 -13.93
C ASN A 291 0.00 -24.08 -12.65
N PRO A 292 0.28 -25.01 -11.70
CA PRO A 292 0.74 -24.66 -10.37
C PRO A 292 2.20 -24.15 -10.33
N TRP A 293 3.07 -24.53 -11.26
CA TRP A 293 4.50 -24.31 -11.14
C TRP A 293 4.98 -22.99 -11.75
N PHE A 294 4.61 -22.71 -12.99
CA PHE A 294 5.05 -21.53 -13.74
C PHE A 294 3.87 -20.63 -14.17
N GLY A 295 2.64 -21.02 -13.82
CA GLY A 295 1.44 -20.31 -14.22
C GLY A 295 1.16 -20.40 -15.71
N THR A 296 0.28 -19.50 -16.16
CA THR A 296 -0.12 -19.40 -17.57
C THR A 296 0.77 -18.45 -18.39
N GLY A 297 1.60 -17.68 -17.72
CA GLY A 297 2.40 -16.60 -18.27
C GLY A 297 2.02 -15.25 -17.67
N MET A 298 3.00 -14.41 -17.44
CA MET A 298 2.81 -13.06 -16.91
C MET A 298 1.97 -12.21 -17.87
N GLY A 299 0.93 -11.54 -17.34
CA GLY A 299 0.03 -10.69 -18.11
C GLY A 299 -1.02 -11.45 -18.93
N THR A 300 -1.12 -12.78 -18.77
CA THR A 300 -1.98 -13.61 -19.62
C THR A 300 -3.37 -13.88 -19.06
N PHE A 301 -3.72 -13.32 -17.90
CA PHE A 301 -4.99 -13.64 -17.22
C PHE A 301 -6.22 -13.49 -18.13
N GLN A 302 -6.33 -12.41 -18.89
CA GLN A 302 -7.47 -12.15 -19.76
C GLN A 302 -7.68 -13.22 -20.84
N TRP A 303 -6.61 -13.90 -21.27
CA TRP A 303 -6.67 -15.00 -22.26
C TRP A 303 -6.80 -16.37 -21.59
N ALA A 304 -6.28 -16.52 -20.37
CA ALA A 304 -6.41 -17.74 -19.58
C ALA A 304 -7.83 -17.94 -19.04
N PHE A 305 -8.50 -16.84 -18.66
CA PHE A 305 -9.78 -16.88 -17.94
C PHE A 305 -10.98 -17.44 -18.73
N PRO A 306 -11.17 -17.14 -20.05
CA PRO A 306 -12.38 -17.52 -20.77
C PRO A 306 -12.76 -19.01 -20.72
N PRO A 307 -11.84 -20.00 -20.86
CA PRO A 307 -12.18 -21.42 -20.76
C PRO A 307 -12.69 -21.85 -19.38
N TYR A 308 -12.32 -21.13 -18.31
CA TYR A 308 -12.66 -21.44 -16.93
C TYR A 308 -13.84 -20.61 -16.41
N ARG A 309 -14.35 -19.69 -17.23
CA ARG A 309 -15.41 -18.77 -16.84
C ARG A 309 -16.65 -19.50 -16.36
N SER A 310 -17.10 -19.19 -15.16
CA SER A 310 -18.35 -19.74 -14.62
C SER A 310 -19.56 -19.30 -15.47
N PRO A 311 -20.55 -20.17 -15.71
CA PRO A 311 -21.79 -19.79 -16.38
C PRO A 311 -22.56 -18.66 -15.67
N ASN A 312 -22.32 -18.48 -14.37
CA ASN A 312 -22.96 -17.44 -13.56
C ASN A 312 -22.36 -16.04 -13.81
N ILE A 313 -21.22 -15.96 -14.47
CA ILE A 313 -20.60 -14.68 -14.84
C ILE A 313 -21.13 -14.24 -16.20
N SER A 314 -21.62 -12.99 -16.29
CA SER A 314 -22.07 -12.40 -17.54
C SER A 314 -21.07 -12.60 -18.68
N ILE A 315 -21.54 -13.05 -19.84
CA ILE A 315 -20.74 -13.16 -21.07
C ILE A 315 -20.41 -11.81 -21.70
N ARG A 316 -21.05 -10.74 -21.24
CA ARG A 316 -20.80 -9.38 -21.73
C ARG A 316 -19.56 -8.82 -21.08
N GLY A 317 -18.65 -8.29 -21.89
CA GLY A 317 -17.39 -7.69 -21.44
C GLY A 317 -16.25 -8.70 -21.28
N VAL A 318 -15.03 -8.16 -21.19
CA VAL A 318 -13.80 -8.91 -20.98
C VAL A 318 -13.45 -8.85 -19.48
N TRP A 319 -13.16 -9.99 -18.89
CA TRP A 319 -12.58 -10.07 -17.57
C TRP A 319 -11.05 -10.01 -17.73
N ASP A 320 -10.51 -8.82 -17.62
CA ASP A 320 -9.09 -8.51 -17.80
C ASP A 320 -8.26 -8.70 -16.53
N ALA A 321 -8.90 -8.89 -15.38
CA ALA A 321 -8.25 -9.10 -14.09
C ALA A 321 -9.05 -10.04 -13.19
N ALA A 322 -8.37 -10.78 -12.31
CA ALA A 322 -9.01 -11.65 -11.31
C ALA A 322 -9.74 -10.89 -10.19
N HIS A 323 -9.67 -9.58 -10.14
CA HIS A 323 -10.10 -8.77 -8.99
C HIS A 323 -9.52 -9.25 -7.64
N SER A 324 -8.35 -9.84 -7.69
CA SER A 324 -7.53 -10.24 -6.55
C SER A 324 -6.09 -10.37 -7.04
N THR A 325 -5.26 -9.36 -6.72
CA THR A 325 -3.83 -9.38 -7.12
C THR A 325 -3.09 -10.64 -6.70
N PRO A 326 -3.29 -11.20 -5.47
CA PRO A 326 -2.64 -12.46 -5.11
C PRO A 326 -3.04 -13.64 -5.99
N LEU A 327 -4.33 -13.80 -6.28
CA LEU A 327 -4.80 -14.90 -7.13
C LEU A 327 -4.30 -14.78 -8.56
N GLU A 328 -4.34 -13.57 -9.11
CA GLU A 328 -3.85 -13.28 -10.44
C GLU A 328 -2.35 -13.55 -10.54
N LEU A 329 -1.56 -13.07 -9.57
CA LEU A 329 -0.13 -13.36 -9.52
C LEU A 329 0.16 -14.87 -9.52
N VAL A 330 -0.55 -15.65 -8.66
CA VAL A 330 -0.37 -17.11 -8.63
C VAL A 330 -0.73 -17.75 -9.96
N SER A 331 -1.81 -17.33 -10.61
CA SER A 331 -2.24 -17.91 -11.89
C SER A 331 -1.26 -17.63 -13.03
N GLU A 332 -0.52 -16.52 -12.96
CA GLU A 332 0.39 -16.08 -14.01
C GLU A 332 1.85 -16.53 -13.85
N VAL A 333 2.36 -16.58 -12.60
CA VAL A 333 3.78 -16.92 -12.33
C VAL A 333 3.96 -18.20 -11.52
N GLY A 334 2.86 -18.85 -11.15
CA GLY A 334 2.86 -20.09 -10.37
C GLY A 334 3.02 -19.89 -8.86
N ILE A 335 2.72 -20.97 -8.12
CA ILE A 335 2.75 -21.00 -6.66
C ILE A 335 4.16 -20.70 -6.09
N PRO A 336 5.27 -21.28 -6.58
CA PRO A 336 6.58 -21.05 -5.99
C PRO A 336 7.00 -19.58 -5.97
N MET A 337 6.83 -18.88 -7.09
CA MET A 337 7.17 -17.45 -7.18
C MET A 337 6.23 -16.60 -6.34
N ALA A 338 4.93 -16.90 -6.34
CA ALA A 338 3.96 -16.19 -5.52
C ALA A 338 4.23 -16.34 -4.01
N LEU A 339 4.63 -17.54 -3.54
CA LEU A 339 5.04 -17.77 -2.16
C LEU A 339 6.30 -16.97 -1.79
N LEU A 340 7.27 -16.88 -2.69
CA LEU A 340 8.46 -16.07 -2.48
C LEU A 340 8.10 -14.58 -2.32
N VAL A 341 7.20 -14.06 -3.14
CA VAL A 341 6.67 -12.70 -3.03
C VAL A 341 5.92 -12.51 -1.72
N ALA A 342 5.07 -13.46 -1.31
CA ALA A 342 4.34 -13.41 -0.04
C ALA A 342 5.31 -13.43 1.17
N LEU A 343 6.36 -14.24 1.13
CA LEU A 343 7.40 -14.25 2.15
C LEU A 343 8.13 -12.90 2.23
N ALA A 344 8.48 -12.31 1.09
CA ALA A 344 9.09 -10.98 1.05
C ALA A 344 8.18 -9.92 1.68
N TRP A 345 6.88 -9.93 1.37
CA TRP A 345 5.89 -9.05 1.99
C TRP A 345 5.82 -9.26 3.51
N ALA A 346 5.78 -10.50 3.98
CA ALA A 346 5.75 -10.81 5.40
C ALA A 346 7.00 -10.27 6.14
N ILE A 347 8.18 -10.48 5.58
CA ILE A 347 9.45 -9.96 6.13
C ILE A 347 9.42 -8.43 6.18
N MET A 348 9.02 -7.77 5.10
CA MET A 348 8.97 -6.31 5.01
C MET A 348 7.97 -5.72 6.01
N LEU A 349 6.79 -6.32 6.18
CA LEU A 349 5.81 -5.91 7.19
C LEU A 349 6.35 -6.09 8.61
N LEU A 350 7.07 -7.17 8.90
CA LEU A 350 7.73 -7.38 10.19
C LEU A 350 8.80 -6.32 10.47
N VAL A 351 9.57 -5.92 9.45
CA VAL A 351 10.56 -4.82 9.56
C VAL A 351 9.85 -3.51 9.89
N LEU A 352 8.76 -3.18 9.18
CA LEU A 352 7.97 -1.99 9.46
C LEU A 352 7.37 -2.02 10.87
N ALA A 353 6.77 -3.13 11.27
CA ALA A 353 6.19 -3.31 12.60
C ALA A 353 7.27 -3.08 13.68
N LYS A 354 8.43 -3.73 13.55
CA LYS A 354 9.57 -3.48 14.46
C LYS A 354 9.97 -2.01 14.48
N GLY A 355 10.04 -1.35 13.32
CA GLY A 355 10.34 0.08 13.20
C GLY A 355 9.32 0.96 13.94
N VAL A 356 8.03 0.68 13.76
CA VAL A 356 6.93 1.39 14.43
C VAL A 356 6.98 1.20 15.94
N PHE A 357 7.16 -0.05 16.43
CA PHE A 357 7.08 -0.34 17.87
C PHE A 357 8.33 0.05 18.64
N ARG A 358 9.52 0.04 18.04
CA ARG A 358 10.77 0.43 18.69
C ARG A 358 10.97 1.95 18.79
N ARG A 359 10.38 2.75 17.90
CA ARG A 359 10.53 4.21 17.89
C ARG A 359 9.48 4.89 18.77
N ARG A 360 9.93 5.83 19.63
CA ARG A 360 9.02 6.56 20.54
C ARG A 360 8.40 7.81 19.88
N ARG A 361 9.20 8.64 19.19
CA ARG A 361 8.77 9.96 18.67
C ARG A 361 8.78 10.09 17.15
N ASP A 362 9.57 9.31 16.42
CA ASP A 362 9.79 9.45 14.98
C ASP A 362 9.28 8.24 14.18
N ALA A 363 8.16 7.66 14.62
CA ALA A 363 7.57 6.52 13.94
C ALA A 363 6.65 6.89 12.77
N ILE A 364 6.53 8.20 12.43
CA ILE A 364 5.54 8.66 11.44
C ILE A 364 5.73 8.00 10.07
N ILE A 365 6.97 7.91 9.57
CA ILE A 365 7.23 7.37 8.24
C ILE A 365 7.06 5.84 8.21
N PRO A 366 7.67 5.06 9.13
CA PRO A 366 7.36 3.64 9.23
C PRO A 366 5.89 3.34 9.48
N LEU A 367 5.19 4.17 10.27
CA LEU A 367 3.77 3.98 10.55
C LEU A 367 2.91 4.29 9.32
N ALA A 368 3.19 5.37 8.59
CA ALA A 368 2.50 5.69 7.34
C ALA A 368 2.70 4.57 6.31
N ALA A 369 3.93 4.08 6.15
CA ALA A 369 4.23 2.97 5.27
C ALA A 369 3.53 1.67 5.71
N ALA A 370 3.54 1.34 7.00
CA ALA A 370 2.87 0.15 7.52
C ALA A 370 1.35 0.21 7.32
N ALA A 371 0.75 1.36 7.61
CA ALA A 371 -0.69 1.56 7.48
C ALA A 371 -1.15 1.49 6.01
N THR A 372 -0.44 2.18 5.11
CA THR A 372 -0.75 2.12 3.67
C THR A 372 -0.45 0.74 3.10
N ALA A 373 0.59 0.02 3.57
CA ALA A 373 0.88 -1.35 3.16
C ALA A 373 -0.23 -2.32 3.57
N THR A 374 -0.70 -2.23 4.81
CA THR A 374 -1.81 -3.06 5.28
C THR A 374 -3.09 -2.77 4.49
N LEU A 375 -3.41 -1.49 4.28
CA LEU A 375 -4.55 -1.08 3.44
C LEU A 375 -4.42 -1.67 2.03
N SER A 376 -3.26 -1.50 1.39
CA SER A 376 -3.01 -1.95 0.01
C SER A 376 -3.12 -3.45 -0.13
N LEU A 377 -2.54 -4.23 0.79
CA LEU A 377 -2.60 -5.68 0.77
C LEU A 377 -4.02 -6.19 0.96
N LEU A 378 -4.74 -5.69 1.97
CA LEU A 378 -6.13 -6.08 2.19
C LEU A 378 -7.02 -5.69 1.02
N HIS A 379 -6.80 -4.51 0.44
CA HIS A 379 -7.56 -4.07 -0.73
C HIS A 379 -7.21 -4.89 -1.97
N SER A 380 -5.94 -5.29 -2.14
CA SER A 380 -5.48 -6.11 -3.26
C SER A 380 -5.98 -7.55 -3.23
N CYS A 381 -6.44 -8.04 -2.07
CA CYS A 381 -7.18 -9.30 -2.00
C CYS A 381 -8.59 -9.19 -2.61
N LEU A 382 -9.12 -7.97 -2.73
CA LEU A 382 -10.49 -7.69 -3.21
C LEU A 382 -10.51 -7.00 -4.58
N ASP A 383 -9.35 -6.51 -5.06
CA ASP A 383 -9.22 -5.79 -6.33
C ASP A 383 -7.75 -5.79 -6.80
N PHE A 384 -7.43 -5.14 -7.92
CA PHE A 384 -6.10 -5.10 -8.55
C PHE A 384 -5.34 -3.78 -8.32
N THR A 385 -5.54 -3.12 -7.18
CA THR A 385 -5.01 -1.77 -6.88
C THR A 385 -3.48 -1.67 -7.01
N LEU A 386 -2.72 -2.68 -6.58
CA LEU A 386 -1.25 -2.70 -6.69
C LEU A 386 -0.74 -2.90 -8.12
N GLN A 387 -1.60 -3.27 -9.06
CA GLN A 387 -1.25 -3.40 -10.48
C GLN A 387 -1.38 -2.07 -11.22
N VAL A 388 -2.07 -1.08 -10.62
CA VAL A 388 -2.27 0.24 -11.22
C VAL A 388 -1.08 1.16 -10.92
N PRO A 389 -0.22 1.52 -11.91
CA PRO A 389 1.03 2.26 -11.66
C PRO A 389 0.83 3.61 -10.97
N GLY A 390 -0.27 4.31 -11.28
CA GLY A 390 -0.61 5.58 -10.62
C GLY A 390 -0.79 5.48 -9.11
N TYR A 391 -1.18 4.31 -8.60
CA TYR A 391 -1.25 3.99 -7.18
C TYR A 391 0.06 3.35 -6.69
N SER A 392 0.53 2.32 -7.36
CA SER A 392 1.59 1.45 -6.85
C SER A 392 2.95 2.14 -6.76
N ILE A 393 3.31 3.00 -7.70
CA ILE A 393 4.61 3.70 -7.70
C ILE A 393 4.77 4.60 -6.46
N PRO A 394 3.88 5.57 -6.15
CA PRO A 394 4.01 6.37 -4.94
C PRO A 394 3.89 5.55 -3.66
N PHE A 395 3.07 4.50 -3.68
CA PHE A 395 2.97 3.55 -2.58
C PHE A 395 4.30 2.84 -2.31
N PHE A 396 4.93 2.22 -3.31
CA PHE A 396 6.19 1.51 -3.14
C PHE A 396 7.35 2.45 -2.78
N ALA A 397 7.34 3.69 -3.24
CA ALA A 397 8.29 4.71 -2.79
C ALA A 397 8.14 5.03 -1.29
N LEU A 398 6.91 5.20 -0.80
CA LEU A 398 6.63 5.38 0.63
C LEU A 398 6.99 4.14 1.44
N PHE A 399 6.66 2.96 0.93
CA PHE A 399 6.94 1.68 1.55
C PHE A 399 8.46 1.47 1.74
N GLY A 400 9.26 1.71 0.69
CA GLY A 400 10.71 1.67 0.76
C GLY A 400 11.30 2.67 1.75
N ALA A 401 10.78 3.90 1.78
CA ALA A 401 11.19 4.91 2.76
C ALA A 401 10.86 4.49 4.21
N GLY A 402 9.69 3.89 4.41
CA GLY A 402 9.28 3.33 5.70
C GLY A 402 10.20 2.21 6.18
N LEU A 403 10.52 1.26 5.29
CA LEU A 403 11.49 0.19 5.57
C LEU A 403 12.85 0.76 5.97
N SER A 404 13.37 1.70 5.19
CA SER A 404 14.64 2.35 5.46
C SER A 404 14.65 3.07 6.80
N GLN A 405 13.58 3.80 7.12
CA GLN A 405 13.42 4.51 8.39
C GLN A 405 13.08 3.58 9.57
N SER A 406 12.86 2.29 9.35
CA SER A 406 12.63 1.32 10.44
C SER A 406 13.90 0.98 11.22
N PHE A 407 15.09 1.25 10.67
CA PHE A 407 16.37 1.05 11.35
C PHE A 407 16.79 2.30 12.13
N ARG A 408 17.40 2.11 13.32
CA ARG A 408 17.95 3.22 14.12
C ARG A 408 19.10 3.92 13.38
N SER A 409 19.09 5.25 13.32
CA SER A 409 20.23 6.00 12.82
C SER A 409 21.34 6.10 13.87
N LYS A 410 22.61 6.12 13.43
CA LYS A 410 23.79 6.30 14.33
C LYS A 410 23.73 7.66 15.04
N GLU A 411 23.23 8.70 14.35
CA GLU A 411 23.00 10.04 14.92
C GLU A 411 21.95 10.05 16.03
N GLY A 412 20.85 9.30 15.88
CA GLY A 412 19.85 9.16 16.94
C GLY A 412 20.40 8.41 18.16
N ARG A 413 21.38 7.53 17.95
CA ARG A 413 22.08 6.81 19.02
C ARG A 413 23.09 7.74 19.70
N LEU A 414 23.91 8.44 18.96
CA LEU A 414 24.86 9.42 19.48
C LEU A 414 24.16 10.59 20.18
N ALA A 415 23.05 11.09 19.63
CA ALA A 415 22.24 12.11 20.28
C ALA A 415 21.57 11.59 21.57
N ALA A 416 21.18 10.34 21.64
CA ALA A 416 20.66 9.71 22.85
C ALA A 416 21.78 9.51 23.91
N GLU A 417 22.95 9.10 23.48
CA GLU A 417 24.14 8.96 24.32
C GLU A 417 24.62 10.34 24.83
N ALA A 418 24.70 11.35 23.97
CA ALA A 418 25.06 12.73 24.37
C ALA A 418 24.04 13.33 25.36
N ASN A 419 22.74 13.13 25.13
CA ASN A 419 21.69 13.54 26.06
C ASN A 419 21.73 12.76 27.40
N PHE A 420 22.14 11.51 27.37
CA PHE A 420 22.34 10.70 28.59
C PHE A 420 23.51 11.21 29.40
N ILE A 421 24.67 11.48 28.77
CA ILE A 421 25.86 12.02 29.38
C ILE A 421 25.59 13.42 29.99
N SER A 422 24.93 14.31 29.22
CA SER A 422 24.55 15.65 29.68
C SER A 422 23.62 15.61 30.90
N ARG A 423 22.64 14.71 30.93
CA ARG A 423 21.74 14.55 32.09
C ARG A 423 22.44 13.99 33.34
N ARG A 424 23.42 13.11 33.12
CA ARG A 424 24.23 12.55 34.20
C ARG A 424 25.15 13.61 34.80
N SER A 425 25.70 14.50 33.99
CA SER A 425 26.52 15.63 34.43
C SER A 425 25.70 16.73 35.15
N GLU A 426 24.39 16.84 34.83
CA GLU A 426 23.49 17.82 35.47
C GLU A 426 22.80 17.26 36.72
N GLY A 427 23.15 16.05 37.20
CA GLY A 427 22.56 15.44 38.40
C GLY A 427 21.05 15.13 38.34
N ARG A 428 20.47 15.11 37.13
CA ARG A 428 19.03 14.85 36.95
C ARG A 428 18.71 13.34 37.00
N PRO A 429 17.59 12.91 37.60
CA PRO A 429 17.27 11.50 37.74
C PRO A 429 17.19 10.78 36.39
N ILE A 430 17.89 9.65 36.29
CA ILE A 430 17.91 8.76 35.14
C ILE A 430 16.59 8.01 35.14
N THR A 431 15.75 8.25 34.12
CA THR A 431 14.49 7.49 33.94
C THR A 431 14.78 6.07 33.45
N ALA A 432 13.97 5.08 33.84
CA ALA A 432 14.13 3.65 33.51
C ALA A 432 14.42 3.31 32.03
N ASP A 433 14.14 4.24 31.13
CA ASP A 433 14.46 4.14 29.69
C ASP A 433 15.95 4.32 29.34
N ALA A 434 16.75 4.90 30.27
CA ALA A 434 18.17 5.07 30.07
C ALA A 434 18.97 3.86 30.60
N ALA A 435 18.41 3.14 31.57
CA ALA A 435 19.01 1.92 32.11
C ALA A 435 18.95 0.73 31.09
N SER A 436 18.01 0.76 30.16
CA SER A 436 17.97 -0.24 29.07
C SER A 436 19.04 -0.05 28.00
N LEU A 437 19.71 1.11 27.96
CA LEU A 437 20.87 1.38 27.11
C LEU A 437 22.18 0.75 27.63
N ASP A 438 22.33 0.63 28.95
CA ASP A 438 23.49 -0.04 29.56
C ASP A 438 23.44 -1.57 29.39
N ALA A 439 22.25 -2.17 29.30
CA ALA A 439 22.08 -3.61 29.08
C ALA A 439 22.33 -4.04 27.64
N GLU A 440 22.36 -3.12 26.67
CA GLU A 440 22.65 -3.41 25.23
C GLU A 440 24.12 -3.10 24.85
N VAL A 441 24.96 -2.60 25.77
CA VAL A 441 26.35 -2.22 25.52
C VAL A 441 27.32 -3.28 26.06
N HIS A 442 26.85 -4.22 26.87
CA HIS A 442 27.57 -5.41 27.33
C HIS A 442 26.90 -6.65 26.72
#